data_d55c2481c4cb769a15eec430c88cb67f
#
_entry.id   d55c2481c4cb769a15eec430c88cb67f
#
_cell.length_a   1.000
_cell.length_b   1.000
_cell.length_c   1.000
_cell.angle_alpha   90.00
_cell.angle_beta   90.00
_cell.angle_gamma   90.00
#
_symmetry.space_group_name_H-M   'P 1'
#
loop_
_entity.id
_entity.type
_entity.pdbx_description
1 polymer ?
#
loop_
_entity_poly.entity_id
_entity_poly.type
_entity_poly.pdbx_seq_one_letter_code
_entity_poly.pdbx_strand_id
1 'polypeptide(L)'
;AQKQQELNEERLRFYTNITHELKTPLTLILGPLEDLQCDSRIQEEHMKKISLIHKSTIRLLNLVTQILEFRKTETQNKKLCVIEGNIVEKIQEIGFKYKELNRNADITFDMITDADKIQIYFDQEVISMIVDNLLSNAFKYTYKGTITLALRSVIANDIEYTEIEIADTGIGISQEDISRIFE
;
A
#
# COMPACT_ATOMS: atom_id res chain seq x y z
N ALA A 1 -13.21 -17.71 26.97
CA ALA A 1 -13.37 -16.55 26.06
C ALA A 1 -12.61 -15.33 26.61
N GLN A 2 -12.84 -14.91 27.85
CA GLN A 2 -12.28 -13.67 28.44
C GLN A 2 -10.75 -13.67 28.52
N LYS A 3 -10.13 -14.77 29.00
CA LYS A 3 -8.66 -14.91 29.09
C LYS A 3 -7.95 -14.88 27.72
N GLN A 4 -8.61 -15.37 26.68
CA GLN A 4 -8.08 -15.33 25.31
C GLN A 4 -8.12 -13.90 24.76
N GLN A 5 -9.15 -13.16 25.11
CA GLN A 5 -9.31 -11.77 24.68
C GLN A 5 -8.26 -10.86 25.36
N GLU A 6 -8.04 -11.01 26.66
CA GLU A 6 -6.98 -10.30 27.42
C GLU A 6 -5.59 -10.57 26.84
N LEU A 7 -5.28 -11.84 26.52
CA LEU A 7 -3.99 -12.21 25.92
C LEU A 7 -3.79 -11.59 24.53
N ASN A 8 -4.86 -11.50 23.74
CA ASN A 8 -4.81 -10.86 22.42
C ASN A 8 -4.61 -9.33 22.52
N GLU A 9 -5.25 -8.68 23.50
CA GLU A 9 -5.08 -7.24 23.75
C GLU A 9 -3.65 -6.93 24.23
N GLU A 10 -3.07 -7.74 25.12
CA GLU A 10 -1.67 -7.59 25.55
C GLU A 10 -0.70 -7.75 24.38
N ARG A 11 -0.91 -8.74 23.52
CA ARG A 11 -0.11 -8.94 22.30
C ARG A 11 -0.20 -7.74 21.38
N LEU A 12 -1.41 -7.21 21.15
CA LEU A 12 -1.58 -6.03 20.29
C LEU A 12 -0.86 -4.80 20.84
N ARG A 13 -0.96 -4.54 22.15
CA ARG A 13 -0.25 -3.44 22.82
C ARG A 13 1.27 -3.62 22.68
N PHE A 14 1.78 -4.83 22.86
CA PHE A 14 3.19 -5.15 22.69
C PHE A 14 3.69 -4.84 21.26
N TYR A 15 2.98 -5.31 20.23
CA TYR A 15 3.35 -5.03 18.83
C TYR A 15 3.23 -3.54 18.49
N THR A 16 2.21 -2.87 18.98
CA THR A 16 2.05 -1.42 18.80
C THR A 16 3.22 -0.64 19.39
N ASN A 17 3.61 -0.98 20.61
CA ASN A 17 4.75 -0.34 21.30
C ASN A 17 6.06 -0.60 20.56
N ILE A 18 6.36 -1.86 20.19
CA ILE A 18 7.58 -2.18 19.43
C ILE A 18 7.62 -1.43 18.10
N THR A 19 6.49 -1.33 17.41
CA THR A 19 6.43 -0.61 16.13
C THR A 19 6.75 0.87 16.33
N HIS A 20 6.18 1.51 17.35
CA HIS A 20 6.51 2.89 17.68
C HIS A 20 7.97 3.07 18.09
N GLU A 21 8.52 2.14 18.89
CA GLU A 21 9.91 2.15 19.30
C GLU A 21 10.89 1.91 18.16
N LEU A 22 10.51 1.16 17.12
CA LEU A 22 11.31 0.97 15.92
C LEU A 22 11.14 2.11 14.90
N LYS A 23 9.95 2.68 14.77
CA LYS A 23 9.70 3.78 13.84
C LYS A 23 10.51 5.01 14.18
N THR A 24 10.61 5.35 15.47
CA THR A 24 11.35 6.52 15.95
C THR A 24 12.83 6.54 15.53
N PRO A 25 13.66 5.50 15.85
CA PRO A 25 15.06 5.51 15.42
C PRO A 25 15.21 5.44 13.89
N LEU A 26 14.31 4.77 13.17
CA LEU A 26 14.35 4.75 11.71
C LEU A 26 14.09 6.14 11.11
N THR A 27 13.14 6.90 11.65
CA THR A 27 12.89 8.28 11.23
C THR A 27 14.08 9.18 11.54
N LEU A 28 14.75 8.98 12.69
CA LEU A 28 15.97 9.70 13.06
C LEU A 28 17.17 9.37 12.16
N ILE A 29 17.19 8.21 11.52
CA ILE A 29 18.20 7.85 10.52
C ILE A 29 17.86 8.46 9.16
N LEU A 30 16.58 8.51 8.78
CA LEU A 30 16.15 9.03 7.48
C LEU A 30 16.47 10.50 7.30
N GLY A 31 16.19 11.36 8.29
CA GLY A 31 16.43 12.80 8.19
C GLY A 31 17.87 13.15 7.80
N PRO A 32 18.89 12.72 8.58
CA PRO A 32 20.30 12.95 8.20
C PRO A 32 20.71 12.35 6.85
N LEU A 33 20.10 11.21 6.44
CA LEU A 33 20.37 10.62 5.12
C LEU A 33 19.82 11.48 3.99
N GLU A 34 18.63 12.05 4.16
CA GLU A 34 18.02 12.97 3.21
C GLU A 34 18.85 14.25 3.08
N ASP A 35 19.32 14.81 4.21
CA ASP A 35 20.22 15.98 4.21
C ASP A 35 21.53 15.68 3.46
N LEU A 36 22.13 14.51 3.69
CA LEU A 36 23.33 14.08 2.98
C LEU A 36 23.11 13.85 1.48
N GLN A 37 21.93 13.39 1.06
CA GLN A 37 21.60 13.22 -0.36
C GLN A 37 21.50 14.56 -1.09
N CYS A 38 21.15 15.63 -0.38
CA CYS A 38 21.07 16.98 -0.94
C CYS A 38 22.41 17.74 -0.93
N ASP A 39 23.45 17.22 -0.25
CA ASP A 39 24.76 17.89 -0.15
C ASP A 39 25.61 17.64 -1.40
N SER A 40 25.75 18.67 -2.24
CA SER A 40 26.52 18.62 -3.49
C SER A 40 28.05 18.44 -3.28
N ARG A 41 28.53 18.51 -2.04
CA ARG A 41 29.96 18.31 -1.71
C ARG A 41 30.30 16.83 -1.52
N ILE A 42 29.33 15.96 -1.47
CA ILE A 42 29.54 14.52 -1.26
C ILE A 42 29.99 13.88 -2.58
N GLN A 43 31.09 13.10 -2.51
CA GLN A 43 31.59 12.36 -3.66
C GLN A 43 30.58 11.31 -4.14
N GLU A 44 30.53 11.06 -5.44
CA GLU A 44 29.55 10.15 -6.07
C GLU A 44 29.55 8.73 -5.47
N GLU A 45 30.72 8.22 -5.09
CA GLU A 45 30.82 6.90 -4.44
C GLU A 45 30.11 6.86 -3.09
N HIS A 46 30.25 7.91 -2.27
CA HIS A 46 29.56 8.03 -1.00
C HIS A 46 28.05 8.23 -1.20
N MET A 47 27.65 8.97 -2.23
CA MET A 47 26.25 9.16 -2.57
C MET A 47 25.55 7.84 -2.89
N LYS A 48 26.21 6.91 -3.58
CA LYS A 48 25.67 5.56 -3.84
C LYS A 48 25.44 4.78 -2.54
N LYS A 49 26.37 4.86 -1.59
CA LYS A 49 26.23 4.21 -0.27
C LYS A 49 25.11 4.83 0.55
N ILE A 50 25.01 6.16 0.58
CA ILE A 50 23.93 6.90 1.26
C ILE A 50 22.57 6.50 0.67
N SER A 51 22.43 6.48 -0.65
CA SER A 51 21.21 6.07 -1.33
C SER A 51 20.80 4.62 -1.00
N LEU A 52 21.79 3.72 -0.88
CA LEU A 52 21.52 2.33 -0.47
C LEU A 52 21.00 2.24 0.97
N ILE A 53 21.63 2.97 1.90
CA ILE A 53 21.20 3.00 3.30
C ILE A 53 19.80 3.62 3.40
N HIS A 54 19.54 4.72 2.71
CA HIS A 54 18.23 5.37 2.67
C HIS A 54 17.13 4.40 2.19
N LYS A 55 17.34 3.73 1.04
CA LYS A 55 16.40 2.72 0.51
C LYS A 55 16.16 1.57 1.49
N SER A 56 17.22 1.10 2.15
CA SER A 56 17.12 0.01 3.13
C SER A 56 16.34 0.43 4.38
N THR A 57 16.54 1.66 4.84
CA THR A 57 15.83 2.23 5.99
C THR A 57 14.33 2.40 5.70
N ILE A 58 13.97 2.93 4.51
CA ILE A 58 12.57 3.02 4.06
C ILE A 58 11.95 1.62 3.98
N ARG A 59 12.67 0.65 3.41
CA ARG A 59 12.18 -0.73 3.33
C ARG A 59 11.89 -1.30 4.71
N LEU A 60 12.78 -1.08 5.68
CA LEU A 60 12.60 -1.56 7.05
C LEU A 60 11.40 -0.87 7.73
N LEU A 61 11.24 0.44 7.54
CA LEU A 61 10.11 1.18 8.06
C LEU A 61 8.77 0.63 7.52
N ASN A 62 8.72 0.33 6.23
CA ASN A 62 7.54 -0.24 5.59
C ASN A 62 7.21 -1.64 6.14
N LEU A 63 8.23 -2.50 6.34
CA LEU A 63 8.04 -3.84 6.94
C LEU A 63 7.50 -3.75 8.36
N VAL A 64 8.04 -2.86 9.19
CA VAL A 64 7.57 -2.63 10.55
C VAL A 64 6.12 -2.16 10.57
N THR A 65 5.74 -1.26 9.66
CA THR A 65 4.36 -0.77 9.51
C THR A 65 3.42 -1.90 9.06
N GLN A 66 3.82 -2.71 8.08
CA GLN A 66 3.03 -3.85 7.59
C GLN A 66 2.77 -4.89 8.69
N ILE A 67 3.78 -5.20 9.52
CA ILE A 67 3.61 -6.11 10.66
C ILE A 67 2.55 -5.57 11.64
N LEU A 68 2.57 -4.27 11.92
CA LEU A 68 1.59 -3.66 12.80
C LEU A 68 0.17 -3.71 12.21
N GLU A 69 0.02 -3.39 10.94
CA GLU A 69 -1.26 -3.41 10.24
C GLU A 69 -1.84 -4.84 10.19
N PHE A 70 -1.00 -5.82 9.84
CA PHE A 70 -1.39 -7.24 9.86
C PHE A 70 -1.90 -7.66 11.24
N ARG A 71 -1.20 -7.30 12.32
CA ARG A 71 -1.62 -7.64 13.68
C ARG A 71 -2.87 -6.92 14.14
N LYS A 72 -3.10 -5.68 13.70
CA LYS A 72 -4.35 -4.96 13.96
C LYS A 72 -5.56 -5.66 13.35
N THR A 73 -5.41 -6.23 12.16
CA THR A 73 -6.50 -6.98 11.52
C THR A 73 -6.79 -8.32 12.19
N GLU A 74 -5.78 -9.03 12.73
CA GLU A 74 -5.98 -10.29 13.45
C GLU A 74 -6.67 -10.13 14.81
N THR A 75 -6.41 -9.03 15.53
CA THR A 75 -6.80 -8.90 16.94
C THR A 75 -8.00 -8.00 17.17
N GLN A 76 -8.32 -7.13 16.25
CA GLN A 76 -9.46 -6.24 16.34
C GLN A 76 -10.55 -6.64 15.33
N ASN A 77 -11.78 -6.85 15.85
CA ASN A 77 -12.99 -6.57 15.09
C ASN A 77 -12.98 -5.06 14.77
N LYS A 78 -12.13 -4.63 13.84
CA LYS A 78 -12.06 -3.22 13.42
C LYS A 78 -13.45 -2.87 12.90
N LYS A 79 -14.20 -2.09 13.68
CA LYS A 79 -15.46 -1.56 13.19
C LYS A 79 -15.14 -0.70 11.98
N LEU A 80 -15.70 -1.07 10.84
CA LEU A 80 -15.58 -0.28 9.62
C LEU A 80 -16.17 1.11 9.88
N CYS A 81 -15.42 2.14 9.55
CA CYS A 81 -15.91 3.52 9.55
C CYS A 81 -16.52 3.83 8.17
N VAL A 82 -17.71 3.28 7.95
CA VAL A 82 -18.39 3.39 6.66
C VAL A 82 -19.12 4.73 6.58
N ILE A 83 -18.75 5.54 5.60
CA ILE A 83 -19.38 6.84 5.30
C ILE A 83 -19.80 6.88 3.83
N GLU A 84 -20.82 7.67 3.53
CA GLU A 84 -21.22 7.95 2.15
C GLU A 84 -20.16 8.82 1.47
N GLY A 85 -19.75 8.44 0.25
CA GLY A 85 -18.74 9.17 -0.50
C GLY A 85 -18.71 8.81 -1.97
N ASN A 86 -18.00 9.63 -2.75
CA ASN A 86 -17.74 9.37 -4.15
C ASN A 86 -16.51 8.49 -4.30
N ILE A 87 -16.71 7.21 -4.61
CA ILE A 87 -15.60 6.24 -4.77
C ILE A 87 -14.70 6.59 -5.95
N VAL A 88 -15.23 7.23 -7.01
CA VAL A 88 -14.45 7.64 -8.20
C VAL A 88 -13.36 8.63 -7.79
N GLU A 89 -13.71 9.67 -7.01
CA GLU A 89 -12.74 10.67 -6.52
C GLU A 89 -11.65 9.99 -5.69
N LYS A 90 -12.03 9.05 -4.83
CA LYS A 90 -11.07 8.34 -3.96
C LYS A 90 -10.09 7.49 -4.77
N ILE A 91 -10.57 6.76 -5.77
CA ILE A 91 -9.71 5.93 -6.63
C ILE A 91 -8.83 6.80 -7.52
N GLN A 92 -9.34 7.92 -8.03
CA GLN A 92 -8.55 8.88 -8.80
C GLN A 92 -7.44 9.51 -7.97
N GLU A 93 -7.71 9.92 -6.71
CA GLU A 93 -6.70 10.46 -5.79
C GLU A 93 -5.51 9.48 -5.64
N ILE A 94 -5.81 8.20 -5.39
CA ILE A 94 -4.79 7.17 -5.25
C ILE A 94 -4.05 6.95 -6.58
N GLY A 95 -4.76 6.84 -7.68
CA GLY A 95 -4.18 6.63 -9.00
C GLY A 95 -3.27 7.77 -9.44
N PHE A 96 -3.65 9.03 -9.23
CA PHE A 96 -2.80 10.19 -9.53
C PHE A 96 -1.50 10.17 -8.75
N LYS A 97 -1.53 9.82 -7.46
CA LYS A 97 -0.33 9.64 -6.64
C LYS A 97 0.66 8.65 -7.29
N TYR A 98 0.18 7.49 -7.75
CA TYR A 98 1.03 6.49 -8.41
C TYR A 98 1.51 6.95 -9.78
N LYS A 99 0.69 7.68 -10.54
CA LYS A 99 1.08 8.26 -11.82
C LYS A 99 2.23 9.25 -11.67
N GLU A 100 2.19 10.10 -10.65
CA GLU A 100 3.24 11.07 -10.35
C GLU A 100 4.52 10.41 -9.82
N LEU A 101 4.38 9.33 -9.03
CA LEU A 101 5.52 8.59 -8.47
C LEU A 101 6.21 7.69 -9.50
N ASN A 102 5.51 7.34 -10.60
CA ASN A 102 6.09 6.50 -11.65
C ASN A 102 7.17 7.25 -12.42
N ARG A 103 8.43 6.91 -12.16
CA ARG A 103 9.60 7.43 -12.89
C ARG A 103 10.14 6.46 -13.93
N ASN A 104 9.52 5.27 -14.06
CA ASN A 104 9.93 4.28 -15.03
C ASN A 104 9.19 4.51 -16.34
N ALA A 105 9.91 4.99 -17.37
CA ALA A 105 9.36 5.25 -18.70
C ALA A 105 8.90 3.98 -19.45
N ASP A 106 9.36 2.80 -19.02
CA ASP A 106 8.97 1.52 -19.60
C ASP A 106 7.62 1.01 -19.06
N ILE A 107 7.02 1.69 -18.05
CA ILE A 107 5.72 1.34 -17.50
C ILE A 107 4.69 2.40 -17.92
N THR A 108 3.66 1.97 -18.64
CA THR A 108 2.45 2.76 -18.88
C THR A 108 1.46 2.51 -17.74
N PHE A 109 0.96 3.58 -17.13
CA PHE A 109 -0.07 3.48 -16.09
C PHE A 109 -1.36 4.15 -16.56
N ASP A 110 -2.41 3.36 -16.72
CA ASP A 110 -3.71 3.78 -17.21
C ASP A 110 -4.76 3.74 -16.09
N MET A 111 -5.59 4.79 -16.03
CA MET A 111 -6.75 4.85 -15.16
C MET A 111 -8.02 4.89 -16.01
N ILE A 112 -8.94 3.97 -15.77
CA ILE A 112 -10.20 3.81 -16.52
C ILE A 112 -11.36 3.90 -15.53
N THR A 113 -12.31 4.80 -15.81
CA THR A 113 -13.54 4.91 -15.02
C THR A 113 -14.75 5.00 -15.96
N ASP A 114 -15.79 4.24 -15.69
CA ASP A 114 -17.01 4.23 -16.52
C ASP A 114 -17.97 5.38 -16.17
N ALA A 115 -17.74 6.06 -15.05
CA ALA A 115 -18.58 7.16 -14.58
C ALA A 115 -17.75 8.24 -13.90
N ASP A 116 -18.23 9.48 -13.96
CA ASP A 116 -17.61 10.62 -13.27
C ASP A 116 -17.89 10.61 -11.77
N LYS A 117 -18.96 9.95 -11.34
CA LYS A 117 -19.38 9.90 -9.95
C LYS A 117 -20.16 8.62 -9.66
N ILE A 118 -19.74 7.92 -8.59
CA ILE A 118 -20.44 6.76 -8.01
C ILE A 118 -20.52 6.97 -6.51
N GLN A 119 -21.74 7.22 -5.99
CA GLN A 119 -21.99 7.40 -4.55
C GLN A 119 -22.28 6.06 -3.90
N ILE A 120 -21.44 5.65 -2.97
CA ILE A 120 -21.60 4.42 -2.18
C ILE A 120 -21.16 4.64 -0.74
N TYR A 121 -21.52 3.70 0.13
CA TYR A 121 -21.05 3.65 1.51
C TYR A 121 -19.80 2.79 1.59
N PHE A 122 -18.67 3.37 2.01
CA PHE A 122 -17.41 2.64 2.14
C PHE A 122 -16.50 3.25 3.23
N ASP A 123 -15.53 2.47 3.69
CA ASP A 123 -14.47 2.94 4.58
C ASP A 123 -13.28 3.42 3.71
N GLN A 124 -13.03 4.72 3.72
CA GLN A 124 -12.01 5.36 2.88
C GLN A 124 -10.58 4.87 3.20
N GLU A 125 -10.30 4.59 4.49
CA GLU A 125 -8.98 4.10 4.90
C GLU A 125 -8.76 2.66 4.41
N VAL A 126 -9.77 1.81 4.55
CA VAL A 126 -9.71 0.41 4.12
C VAL A 126 -9.56 0.32 2.60
N ILE A 127 -10.33 1.08 1.84
CA ILE A 127 -10.20 1.11 0.38
C ILE A 127 -8.82 1.63 -0.03
N SER A 128 -8.33 2.70 0.59
CA SER A 128 -6.98 3.21 0.32
C SER A 128 -5.91 2.15 0.58
N MET A 129 -5.99 1.46 1.72
CA MET A 129 -5.04 0.42 2.08
C MET A 129 -5.04 -0.75 1.07
N ILE A 130 -6.22 -1.21 0.66
CA ILE A 130 -6.35 -2.30 -0.32
C ILE A 130 -5.75 -1.89 -1.67
N VAL A 131 -6.15 -0.74 -2.19
CA VAL A 131 -5.72 -0.25 -3.51
C VAL A 131 -4.22 0.08 -3.51
N ASP A 132 -3.70 0.73 -2.46
CA ASP A 132 -2.27 1.00 -2.29
C ASP A 132 -1.45 -0.30 -2.26
N ASN A 133 -1.89 -1.34 -1.55
CA ASN A 133 -1.20 -2.63 -1.52
C ASN A 133 -1.15 -3.29 -2.90
N LEU A 134 -2.27 -3.31 -3.62
CA LEU A 134 -2.35 -3.91 -4.94
C LEU A 134 -1.53 -3.13 -5.98
N LEU A 135 -1.64 -1.80 -6.02
CA LEU A 135 -0.85 -0.95 -6.92
C LEU A 135 0.64 -1.05 -6.62
N SER A 136 1.03 -1.01 -5.34
CA SER A 136 2.43 -1.18 -4.94
C SER A 136 3.00 -2.52 -5.43
N ASN A 137 2.22 -3.61 -5.36
CA ASN A 137 2.62 -4.90 -5.90
C ASN A 137 2.73 -4.86 -7.44
N ALA A 138 1.75 -4.29 -8.14
CA ALA A 138 1.77 -4.14 -9.59
C ALA A 138 3.03 -3.39 -10.06
N PHE A 139 3.34 -2.22 -9.47
CA PHE A 139 4.55 -1.46 -9.79
C PHE A 139 5.85 -2.17 -9.41
N LYS A 140 5.85 -2.95 -8.35
CA LYS A 140 7.03 -3.71 -7.90
C LYS A 140 7.39 -4.86 -8.83
N TYR A 141 6.38 -5.53 -9.39
CA TYR A 141 6.56 -6.75 -10.18
C TYR A 141 6.41 -6.54 -11.69
N THR A 142 6.09 -5.32 -12.13
CA THR A 142 6.09 -4.93 -13.54
C THR A 142 7.34 -4.10 -13.83
N TYR A 143 8.31 -4.67 -14.56
CA TYR A 143 9.52 -3.95 -14.96
C TYR A 143 9.34 -3.17 -16.25
N LYS A 144 8.47 -3.68 -17.13
CA LYS A 144 8.10 -3.09 -18.43
C LYS A 144 6.70 -3.57 -18.82
N GLY A 145 5.88 -2.67 -19.36
CA GLY A 145 4.53 -2.98 -19.82
C GLY A 145 3.48 -2.04 -19.29
N THR A 146 2.30 -2.56 -18.96
CA THR A 146 1.13 -1.74 -18.58
C THR A 146 0.60 -2.16 -17.23
N ILE A 147 0.21 -1.17 -16.43
CA ILE A 147 -0.57 -1.32 -15.20
C ILE A 147 -1.86 -0.54 -15.40
N THR A 148 -2.99 -1.18 -15.16
CA THR A 148 -4.31 -0.56 -15.31
C THR A 148 -5.03 -0.55 -13.96
N LEU A 149 -5.54 0.61 -13.56
CA LEU A 149 -6.48 0.78 -12.46
C LEU A 149 -7.85 1.12 -13.05
N ALA A 150 -8.79 0.20 -12.98
CA ALA A 150 -10.14 0.40 -13.51
C ALA A 150 -11.19 0.41 -12.41
N LEU A 151 -12.17 1.29 -12.54
CA LEU A 151 -13.36 1.36 -11.71
C LEU A 151 -14.59 1.26 -12.60
N ARG A 152 -15.42 0.25 -12.35
CA ARG A 152 -16.60 -0.03 -13.17
C ARG A 152 -17.84 -0.28 -12.33
N SER A 153 -19.02 0.05 -12.86
CA SER A 153 -20.28 -0.46 -12.34
C SER A 153 -20.62 -1.74 -13.11
N VAL A 154 -20.78 -2.86 -12.38
CA VAL A 154 -21.10 -4.16 -12.96
C VAL A 154 -22.39 -4.72 -12.33
N ILE A 155 -23.21 -5.36 -13.14
CA ILE A 155 -24.43 -6.03 -12.66
C ILE A 155 -24.20 -7.54 -12.68
N ALA A 156 -24.32 -8.17 -11.52
CA ALA A 156 -24.24 -9.61 -11.36
C ALA A 156 -25.41 -10.11 -10.51
N ASN A 157 -26.16 -11.09 -11.02
CA ASN A 157 -27.35 -11.66 -10.35
C ASN A 157 -28.39 -10.59 -9.95
N ASP A 158 -28.65 -9.62 -10.84
CA ASP A 158 -29.57 -8.48 -10.63
C ASP A 158 -29.16 -7.53 -9.48
N ILE A 159 -27.92 -7.60 -9.05
CA ILE A 159 -27.33 -6.69 -8.05
C ILE A 159 -26.25 -5.86 -8.73
N GLU A 160 -26.29 -4.56 -8.51
CA GLU A 160 -25.26 -3.64 -8.97
C GLU A 160 -24.07 -3.63 -7.99
N TYR A 161 -22.88 -3.81 -8.53
CA TYR A 161 -21.61 -3.76 -7.79
C TYR A 161 -20.72 -2.67 -8.38
N THR A 162 -19.91 -2.08 -7.52
CA THR A 162 -18.76 -1.27 -7.94
C THR A 162 -17.52 -2.16 -7.90
N GLU A 163 -16.92 -2.40 -9.07
CA GLU A 163 -15.72 -3.22 -9.24
C GLU A 163 -14.49 -2.33 -9.34
N ILE A 164 -13.47 -2.62 -8.53
CA ILE A 164 -12.13 -2.04 -8.64
C ILE A 164 -11.21 -3.14 -9.17
N GLU A 165 -10.68 -2.94 -10.37
CA GLU A 165 -9.76 -3.85 -11.03
C GLU A 165 -8.37 -3.25 -11.09
N ILE A 166 -7.35 -4.01 -10.68
CA ILE A 166 -5.94 -3.67 -10.88
C ILE A 166 -5.32 -4.80 -11.68
N ALA A 167 -4.91 -4.49 -12.90
CA ALA A 167 -4.28 -5.43 -13.81
C ALA A 167 -2.85 -4.99 -14.13
N ASP A 168 -1.92 -5.93 -14.17
CA ASP A 168 -0.54 -5.71 -14.56
C ASP A 168 -0.06 -6.73 -15.60
N THR A 169 0.96 -6.35 -16.35
CA THR A 169 1.64 -7.24 -17.32
C THR A 169 3.03 -7.65 -16.83
N GLY A 170 3.21 -7.74 -15.52
CA GLY A 170 4.46 -8.09 -14.87
C GLY A 170 4.82 -9.57 -14.97
N ILE A 171 5.67 -10.02 -14.05
CA ILE A 171 6.19 -11.41 -14.04
C ILE A 171 5.12 -12.47 -13.76
N GLY A 172 3.94 -12.06 -13.29
CA GLY A 172 2.87 -12.97 -12.86
C GLY A 172 3.20 -13.76 -11.60
N ILE A 173 2.27 -14.65 -11.22
CA ILE A 173 2.38 -15.55 -10.07
C ILE A 173 2.37 -16.99 -10.59
N SER A 174 3.27 -17.83 -10.06
CA SER A 174 3.32 -19.24 -10.46
C SER A 174 2.04 -19.98 -10.09
N GLN A 175 1.68 -21.02 -10.87
CA GLN A 175 0.46 -21.80 -10.60
C GLN A 175 0.50 -22.46 -9.21
N GLU A 176 1.69 -22.77 -8.71
CA GLU A 176 1.90 -23.39 -7.39
C GLU A 176 1.68 -22.37 -6.25
N ASP A 177 2.00 -21.11 -6.50
CA ASP A 177 1.89 -20.04 -5.49
C ASP A 177 0.49 -19.41 -5.44
N ILE A 178 -0.30 -19.47 -6.53
CA ILE A 178 -1.65 -18.86 -6.60
C ILE A 178 -2.55 -19.34 -5.46
N SER A 179 -2.49 -20.62 -5.09
CA SER A 179 -3.30 -21.17 -4.00
C SER A 179 -2.90 -20.68 -2.60
N ARG A 180 -1.71 -20.09 -2.48
CA ARG A 180 -1.09 -19.72 -1.20
C ARG A 180 -1.02 -18.21 -0.94
N ILE A 181 -1.37 -17.39 -1.92
CA ILE A 181 -1.25 -15.93 -1.81
C ILE A 181 -2.21 -15.29 -0.80
N PHE A 182 -3.23 -16.02 -0.35
CA PHE A 182 -4.21 -15.59 0.65
C PHE A 182 -4.19 -16.47 1.92
N GLU A 183 -3.19 -17.36 2.08
CA GLU A 183 -2.93 -18.08 3.32
C GLU A 183 -1.99 -17.23 4.22
#